data_231cbea097cdd4bdfda32c6909443ca6
#
_entry.id   231cbea097cdd4bdfda32c6909443ca6
#
_cell.length_a   1.000
_cell.length_b   1.000
_cell.length_c   1.000
_cell.angle_alpha   90.00
_cell.angle_beta   90.00
_cell.angle_gamma   90.00
#
_symmetry.space_group_name_H-M   'P 1'
#
loop_
_entity.id
_entity.type
_entity.pdbx_description
1 polymer ?
#
loop_
_entity_poly.entity_id
_entity_poly.type
_entity_poly.pdbx_seq_one_letter_code
_entity_poly.pdbx_strand_id
1 'polypeptide(L)'
;MSVQFSRIERPFGAHSLILETGKLAKQAHGAVAVQYGETVTLTAAVEGEADEGRDFFPLVVDYREKTYAAGKFPGGFIKREGRPTTKEILTARLIDRPIRPLFPADYFNEVQIMASTLAADRDNDPDVLSMIGASAALHVSHIPFLQPTGSVRVGSIGGEFVLMPNHLQLEESALDLVLSGTRSAITMIEGFAREMPEADMLEAILWGHKHIVTVIEMIE
;
A
#
# COMPACT_ATOMS: atom_id res chain seq x y z
N MET A 1 2.50 22.83 13.15
CA MET A 1 2.24 21.97 14.33
C MET A 1 3.29 20.87 14.37
N SER A 2 3.90 20.58 15.53
CA SER A 2 4.82 19.43 15.64
C SER A 2 3.98 18.15 15.60
N VAL A 3 4.11 17.36 14.55
CA VAL A 3 3.47 16.04 14.49
C VAL A 3 4.05 15.18 15.60
N GLN A 4 3.20 14.71 16.51
CA GLN A 4 3.62 13.85 17.61
C GLN A 4 3.96 12.46 17.03
N PHE A 5 5.06 11.86 17.50
CA PHE A 5 5.39 10.49 17.13
C PHE A 5 4.32 9.53 17.67
N SER A 6 3.82 8.69 16.81
CA SER A 6 2.92 7.58 17.17
C SER A 6 3.37 6.29 16.50
N ARG A 7 3.25 5.18 17.21
CA ARG A 7 3.56 3.84 16.72
C ARG A 7 2.50 2.86 17.20
N ILE A 8 2.00 2.07 16.27
CA ILE A 8 1.11 0.94 16.55
C ILE A 8 1.70 -0.33 15.94
N GLU A 9 1.55 -1.45 16.65
CA GLU A 9 2.02 -2.76 16.23
C GLU A 9 0.96 -3.82 16.56
N ARG A 10 0.67 -4.69 15.58
CA ARG A 10 -0.24 -5.84 15.78
C ARG A 10 0.30 -7.08 15.06
N PRO A 11 0.12 -8.29 15.60
CA PRO A 11 0.37 -9.53 14.87
C PRO A 11 -0.50 -9.57 13.61
N PHE A 12 0.12 -9.93 12.47
CA PHE A 12 -0.55 -9.91 11.17
C PHE A 12 0.06 -10.98 10.25
N GLY A 13 -0.58 -12.14 10.13
CA GLY A 13 -0.01 -13.28 9.43
C GLY A 13 1.24 -13.81 10.13
N ALA A 14 2.33 -13.99 9.39
CA ALA A 14 3.58 -14.54 9.90
C ALA A 14 4.42 -13.56 10.75
N HIS A 15 4.19 -12.25 10.62
CA HIS A 15 4.94 -11.19 11.29
C HIS A 15 4.01 -10.19 11.98
N SER A 16 4.59 -9.19 12.65
CA SER A 16 3.85 -8.01 13.08
C SER A 16 3.78 -6.97 11.95
N LEU A 17 2.62 -6.35 11.77
CA LEU A 17 2.45 -5.13 10.99
C LEU A 17 2.64 -3.93 11.93
N ILE A 18 3.53 -3.02 11.54
CA ILE A 18 3.89 -1.84 12.31
C ILE A 18 3.64 -0.60 11.47
N LEU A 19 2.93 0.38 12.04
CA LEU A 19 2.74 1.71 11.45
C LEU A 19 3.37 2.75 12.37
N GLU A 20 4.20 3.64 11.80
CA GLU A 20 4.83 4.75 12.52
C GLU A 20 4.58 6.08 11.79
N THR A 21 4.21 7.11 12.53
CA THR A 21 4.07 8.48 12.01
C THR A 21 4.79 9.50 12.89
N GLY A 22 5.07 10.70 12.35
CA GLY A 22 5.68 11.80 13.08
C GLY A 22 7.22 11.76 13.20
N LYS A 23 7.89 10.73 12.66
CA LYS A 23 9.36 10.58 12.72
C LYS A 23 10.04 11.01 11.43
N LEU A 24 9.53 10.60 10.28
CA LEU A 24 10.10 10.84 8.95
C LEU A 24 9.20 11.78 8.14
N ALA A 25 9.75 12.38 7.09
CA ALA A 25 9.06 13.25 6.13
C ALA A 25 8.15 14.32 6.78
N LYS A 26 8.64 15.00 7.82
CA LYS A 26 7.87 15.96 8.64
C LYS A 26 7.36 17.20 7.90
N GLN A 27 7.79 17.43 6.67
CA GLN A 27 7.32 18.53 5.81
C GLN A 27 6.14 18.12 4.93
N ALA A 28 5.85 16.82 4.81
CA ALA A 28 4.65 16.34 4.15
C ALA A 28 3.40 16.62 5.00
N HIS A 29 2.24 16.70 4.36
CA HIS A 29 0.97 16.88 5.06
C HIS A 29 0.58 15.64 5.87
N GLY A 30 0.93 14.45 5.38
CA GLY A 30 0.88 13.20 6.13
C GLY A 30 2.02 12.29 5.70
N ALA A 31 2.61 11.54 6.64
CA ALA A 31 3.66 10.58 6.35
C ALA A 31 3.60 9.42 7.33
N VAL A 32 3.68 8.21 6.79
CA VAL A 32 3.64 6.96 7.57
C VAL A 32 4.71 6.00 7.06
N ALA A 33 5.49 5.45 7.97
CA ALA A 33 6.34 4.31 7.71
C ALA A 33 5.57 3.04 8.07
N VAL A 34 5.59 2.05 7.19
CA VAL A 34 4.97 0.74 7.37
C VAL A 34 6.05 -0.31 7.33
N GLN A 35 6.05 -1.21 8.32
CA GLN A 35 7.00 -2.31 8.42
C GLN A 35 6.27 -3.65 8.55
N TYR A 36 6.78 -4.65 7.84
CA TYR A 36 6.37 -6.04 7.95
C TYR A 36 7.60 -6.93 7.74
N GLY A 37 7.94 -7.77 8.74
CA GLY A 37 9.25 -8.42 8.75
C GLY A 37 10.38 -7.40 8.78
N GLU A 38 11.35 -7.54 7.86
CA GLU A 38 12.43 -6.57 7.68
C GLU A 38 12.18 -5.59 6.50
N THR A 39 11.05 -5.74 5.80
CA THR A 39 10.64 -4.81 4.75
C THR A 39 9.99 -3.56 5.36
N VAL A 40 10.50 -2.40 4.98
CA VAL A 40 10.02 -1.09 5.45
C VAL A 40 9.75 -0.17 4.27
N THR A 41 8.55 0.42 4.23
CA THR A 41 8.18 1.44 3.26
C THR A 41 7.87 2.76 3.96
N LEU A 42 8.18 3.87 3.30
CA LEU A 42 7.77 5.21 3.72
C LEU A 42 6.83 5.78 2.67
N THR A 43 5.65 6.18 3.09
CA THR A 43 4.69 6.87 2.22
C THR A 43 4.40 8.26 2.76
N ALA A 44 4.49 9.25 1.90
CA ALA A 44 4.20 10.65 2.20
C ALA A 44 3.12 11.17 1.24
N ALA A 45 2.16 11.93 1.77
CA ALA A 45 1.11 12.59 1.04
C ALA A 45 1.26 14.12 1.15
N VAL A 46 1.15 14.79 0.02
CA VAL A 46 1.24 16.26 -0.10
C VAL A 46 0.11 16.76 -0.97
N GLU A 47 -0.47 17.89 -0.58
CA GLU A 47 -1.49 18.63 -1.33
C GLU A 47 -0.86 19.90 -1.92
N GLY A 48 -1.19 20.19 -3.17
CA GLY A 48 -0.89 21.45 -3.85
C GLY A 48 -2.18 22.24 -4.12
N GLU A 49 -2.04 23.48 -4.55
CA GLU A 49 -3.19 24.30 -4.94
C GLU A 49 -3.79 23.80 -6.26
N ALA A 50 -5.10 23.98 -6.42
CA ALA A 50 -5.80 23.69 -7.66
C ALA A 50 -5.37 24.66 -8.78
N ASP A 51 -5.11 24.16 -9.98
CA ASP A 51 -4.95 25.00 -11.16
C ASP A 51 -6.31 25.57 -11.61
N GLU A 52 -6.35 26.84 -11.99
CA GLU A 52 -7.56 27.48 -12.51
C GLU A 52 -8.07 26.76 -13.78
N GLY A 53 -9.35 26.39 -13.77
CA GLY A 53 -10.03 25.78 -14.92
C GLY A 53 -9.85 24.26 -15.05
N ARG A 54 -9.29 23.59 -14.05
CA ARG A 54 -9.18 22.13 -14.04
C ARG A 54 -10.52 21.49 -13.66
N ASP A 55 -10.96 20.50 -14.41
CA ASP A 55 -12.25 19.80 -14.29
C ASP A 55 -12.13 18.33 -13.85
N PHE A 56 -10.92 17.90 -13.42
CA PHE A 56 -10.66 16.56 -12.93
C PHE A 56 -9.77 16.58 -11.68
N PHE A 57 -9.84 15.53 -10.87
CA PHE A 57 -9.02 15.36 -9.69
C PHE A 57 -7.59 14.90 -10.05
N PRO A 58 -6.56 15.73 -9.83
CA PRO A 58 -5.19 15.41 -10.18
C PRO A 58 -4.49 14.66 -9.04
N LEU A 59 -4.69 13.34 -8.97
CA LEU A 59 -3.96 12.46 -8.06
C LEU A 59 -2.76 11.86 -8.79
N VAL A 60 -1.57 12.07 -8.24
CA VAL A 60 -0.31 11.49 -8.71
C VAL A 60 0.25 10.55 -7.67
N VAL A 61 0.52 9.31 -8.06
CA VAL A 61 1.17 8.32 -7.20
C VAL A 61 2.51 7.92 -7.81
N ASP A 62 3.60 8.15 -7.08
CA ASP A 62 4.95 7.68 -7.42
C ASP A 62 5.39 6.62 -6.41
N TYR A 63 5.64 5.41 -6.89
CA TYR A 63 6.14 4.29 -6.11
C TYR A 63 7.54 3.91 -6.58
N ARG A 64 8.47 3.72 -5.65
CA ARG A 64 9.87 3.43 -5.96
C ARG A 64 10.47 2.33 -5.08
N GLU A 65 11.08 1.35 -5.74
CA GLU A 65 11.94 0.35 -5.13
C GLU A 65 13.40 0.69 -5.43
N LYS A 66 14.01 1.51 -4.56
CA LYS A 66 15.41 1.90 -4.75
C LYS A 66 16.35 0.75 -4.43
N THR A 67 17.41 0.61 -5.24
CA THR A 67 18.39 -0.48 -5.08
C THR A 67 19.10 -0.47 -3.72
N TYR A 68 19.22 0.70 -3.08
CA TYR A 68 19.77 0.81 -1.72
C TYR A 68 18.94 0.05 -0.68
N ALA A 69 17.62 -0.10 -0.86
CA ALA A 69 16.76 -0.83 0.07
C ALA A 69 17.18 -2.31 0.19
N ALA A 70 17.77 -2.87 -0.86
CA ALA A 70 18.35 -4.22 -0.87
C ALA A 70 19.86 -4.22 -0.62
N GLY A 71 20.44 -3.10 -0.15
CA GLY A 71 21.89 -2.98 0.09
C GLY A 71 22.75 -3.01 -1.18
N LYS A 72 22.19 -2.64 -2.34
CA LYS A 72 22.85 -2.71 -3.64
C LYS A 72 23.03 -1.34 -4.29
N PHE A 73 23.97 -1.26 -5.22
CA PHE A 73 24.12 -0.13 -6.12
C PHE A 73 23.24 -0.33 -7.37
N PRO A 74 22.75 0.77 -8.00
CA PRO A 74 22.13 0.68 -9.32
C PRO A 74 23.04 -0.01 -10.34
N GLY A 75 22.47 -0.92 -11.12
CA GLY A 75 23.16 -1.61 -12.19
C GLY A 75 23.56 -0.66 -13.33
N GLY A 76 24.20 -1.21 -14.37
CA GLY A 76 24.57 -0.48 -15.56
C GLY A 76 25.80 0.42 -15.41
N PHE A 77 26.18 1.06 -16.52
CA PHE A 77 27.41 1.85 -16.63
C PHE A 77 27.37 3.14 -15.81
N ILE A 78 26.23 3.83 -15.82
CA ILE A 78 26.08 5.17 -15.21
C ILE A 78 25.95 5.10 -13.66
N LYS A 79 25.69 3.92 -13.07
CA LYS A 79 25.49 3.72 -11.62
C LYS A 79 24.40 4.64 -11.03
N ARG A 80 23.31 4.84 -11.76
CA ARG A 80 22.19 5.70 -11.39
C ARG A 80 20.88 4.93 -11.50
N GLU A 81 19.90 5.25 -10.62
CA GLU A 81 18.52 4.79 -10.76
C GLU A 81 17.94 5.23 -12.12
N GLY A 82 17.29 4.31 -12.79
CA GLY A 82 16.69 4.53 -14.10
C GLY A 82 15.26 5.06 -14.04
N ARG A 83 14.57 4.90 -15.18
CA ARG A 83 13.11 5.10 -15.23
C ARG A 83 12.40 4.07 -14.36
N PRO A 84 11.16 4.34 -13.92
CA PRO A 84 10.36 3.35 -13.21
C PRO A 84 10.27 2.04 -13.98
N THR A 85 10.41 0.94 -13.26
CA THR A 85 10.19 -0.40 -13.80
C THR A 85 8.70 -0.64 -14.03
N THR A 86 8.34 -1.67 -14.81
CA THR A 86 6.95 -2.08 -15.00
C THR A 86 6.29 -2.42 -13.66
N LYS A 87 7.00 -3.09 -12.75
CA LYS A 87 6.51 -3.39 -11.39
C LYS A 87 6.18 -2.11 -10.63
N GLU A 88 7.08 -1.13 -10.62
CA GLU A 88 6.86 0.15 -9.92
C GLU A 88 5.66 0.90 -10.49
N ILE A 89 5.47 0.91 -11.81
CA ILE A 89 4.30 1.54 -12.45
C ILE A 89 3.00 0.82 -12.06
N LEU A 90 2.99 -0.51 -12.08
CA LEU A 90 1.80 -1.29 -11.72
C LEU A 90 1.47 -1.16 -10.24
N THR A 91 2.47 -1.15 -9.36
CA THR A 91 2.26 -0.91 -7.91
C THR A 91 1.72 0.50 -7.65
N ALA A 92 2.22 1.53 -8.35
CA ALA A 92 1.65 2.88 -8.25
C ALA A 92 0.16 2.89 -8.62
N ARG A 93 -0.27 2.10 -9.62
CA ARG A 93 -1.67 1.93 -9.98
C ARG A 93 -2.48 1.13 -8.95
N LEU A 94 -1.87 0.13 -8.31
CA LEU A 94 -2.50 -0.60 -7.20
C LEU A 94 -2.78 0.33 -6.01
N ILE A 95 -1.90 1.31 -5.76
CA ILE A 95 -2.10 2.32 -4.73
C ILE A 95 -3.21 3.30 -5.13
N ASP A 96 -3.19 3.82 -6.36
CA ASP A 96 -4.13 4.84 -6.86
C ASP A 96 -5.58 4.33 -6.88
N ARG A 97 -5.82 3.14 -7.44
CA ARG A 97 -7.17 2.62 -7.73
C ARG A 97 -8.12 2.58 -6.52
N PRO A 98 -7.73 2.07 -5.33
CA PRO A 98 -8.64 1.97 -4.19
C PRO A 98 -8.86 3.30 -3.48
N ILE A 99 -7.95 4.27 -3.57
CA ILE A 99 -8.03 5.54 -2.83
C ILE A 99 -8.71 6.65 -3.64
N ARG A 100 -8.53 6.69 -4.97
CA ARG A 100 -9.07 7.74 -5.84
C ARG A 100 -10.59 7.97 -5.67
N PRO A 101 -11.46 6.95 -5.63
CA PRO A 101 -12.90 7.15 -5.48
C PRO A 101 -13.34 7.63 -4.09
N LEU A 102 -12.41 7.71 -3.13
CA LEU A 102 -12.70 8.11 -1.75
C LEU A 102 -12.40 9.59 -1.46
N PHE A 103 -12.08 10.37 -2.49
CA PHE A 103 -12.04 11.82 -2.40
C PHE A 103 -13.41 12.43 -2.76
N PRO A 104 -13.75 13.62 -2.23
CA PRO A 104 -14.96 14.32 -2.62
C PRO A 104 -15.00 14.60 -4.13
N ALA A 105 -16.19 14.55 -4.74
CA ALA A 105 -16.35 14.72 -6.19
C ALA A 105 -16.01 16.14 -6.68
N ASP A 106 -16.06 17.12 -5.80
CA ASP A 106 -15.77 18.54 -6.04
C ASP A 106 -14.36 18.95 -5.56
N TYR A 107 -13.50 17.99 -5.30
CA TYR A 107 -12.13 18.23 -4.85
C TYR A 107 -11.15 18.22 -6.04
N PHE A 108 -10.51 19.35 -6.31
CA PHE A 108 -9.63 19.55 -7.48
C PHE A 108 -8.21 19.98 -7.13
N ASN A 109 -7.84 20.04 -5.85
CA ASN A 109 -6.45 20.26 -5.45
C ASN A 109 -5.56 19.10 -5.91
N GLU A 110 -4.32 19.43 -6.28
CA GLU A 110 -3.36 18.39 -6.64
C GLU A 110 -2.95 17.59 -5.40
N VAL A 111 -3.05 16.27 -5.47
CA VAL A 111 -2.53 15.38 -4.43
C VAL A 111 -1.43 14.52 -4.99
N GLN A 112 -0.27 14.56 -4.33
CA GLN A 112 0.87 13.72 -4.66
C GLN A 112 1.15 12.75 -3.52
N ILE A 113 1.21 11.45 -3.84
CA ILE A 113 1.60 10.39 -2.94
C ILE A 113 2.93 9.82 -3.40
N MET A 114 3.93 9.85 -2.53
CA MET A 114 5.25 9.29 -2.77
C MET A 114 5.48 8.12 -1.83
N ALA A 115 5.57 6.92 -2.37
CA ALA A 115 5.90 5.70 -1.64
C ALA A 115 7.29 5.19 -2.03
N SER A 116 8.13 4.97 -1.04
CA SER A 116 9.51 4.51 -1.24
C SER A 116 9.83 3.35 -0.32
N THR A 117 10.42 2.30 -0.86
CA THR A 117 10.95 1.20 -0.08
C THR A 117 12.28 1.62 0.54
N LEU A 118 12.37 1.62 1.87
CA LEU A 118 13.58 2.00 2.63
C LEU A 118 14.46 0.81 2.95
N ALA A 119 13.85 -0.34 3.25
CA ALA A 119 14.52 -1.62 3.45
C ALA A 119 13.66 -2.72 2.84
N ALA A 120 14.27 -3.73 2.27
CA ALA A 120 13.58 -4.88 1.69
C ALA A 120 14.31 -6.16 2.10
N ASP A 121 13.57 -7.08 2.71
CA ASP A 121 13.99 -8.48 2.82
C ASP A 121 13.73 -9.21 1.47
N ARG A 122 14.04 -10.51 1.44
CA ARG A 122 13.81 -11.32 0.23
C ARG A 122 12.47 -12.03 0.25
N ASP A 123 11.71 -11.88 1.31
CA ASP A 123 10.54 -12.69 1.61
C ASP A 123 9.24 -11.92 1.41
N ASN A 124 9.23 -10.61 1.75
CA ASN A 124 8.00 -9.82 1.80
C ASN A 124 8.00 -8.70 0.77
N ASP A 125 6.96 -8.67 -0.09
CA ASP A 125 6.81 -7.64 -1.11
C ASP A 125 6.38 -6.29 -0.49
N PRO A 126 7.01 -5.16 -0.86
CA PRO A 126 6.69 -3.84 -0.31
C PRO A 126 5.42 -3.20 -0.89
N ASP A 127 4.79 -3.78 -1.90
CA ASP A 127 3.65 -3.21 -2.63
C ASP A 127 2.42 -2.98 -1.73
N VAL A 128 1.94 -4.03 -1.04
CA VAL A 128 0.79 -3.94 -0.13
C VAL A 128 1.08 -3.02 1.05
N LEU A 129 2.33 -3.02 1.56
CA LEU A 129 2.74 -2.11 2.63
C LEU A 129 2.64 -0.65 2.19
N SER A 130 2.98 -0.36 0.93
CA SER A 130 2.86 0.98 0.35
C SER A 130 1.41 1.39 0.13
N MET A 131 0.51 0.45 -0.18
CA MET A 131 -0.95 0.70 -0.23
C MET A 131 -1.49 1.09 1.16
N ILE A 132 -1.11 0.34 2.20
CA ILE A 132 -1.46 0.66 3.60
C ILE A 132 -0.89 2.02 4.00
N GLY A 133 0.38 2.27 3.66
CA GLY A 133 1.05 3.54 3.93
C GLY A 133 0.38 4.73 3.26
N ALA A 134 -0.11 4.59 2.03
CA ALA A 134 -0.81 5.65 1.30
C ALA A 134 -2.13 6.02 1.98
N SER A 135 -2.93 5.02 2.32
CA SER A 135 -4.18 5.23 3.07
C SER A 135 -3.93 5.87 4.44
N ALA A 136 -2.95 5.37 5.18
CA ALA A 136 -2.58 5.91 6.48
C ALA A 136 -2.03 7.34 6.40
N ALA A 137 -1.17 7.65 5.41
CA ALA A 137 -0.62 8.99 5.21
C ALA A 137 -1.71 10.01 4.85
N LEU A 138 -2.69 9.64 4.03
CA LEU A 138 -3.86 10.47 3.76
C LEU A 138 -4.71 10.67 5.01
N HIS A 139 -4.96 9.62 5.78
CA HIS A 139 -5.82 9.67 6.97
C HIS A 139 -5.24 10.55 8.09
N VAL A 140 -3.91 10.54 8.30
CA VAL A 140 -3.25 11.39 9.31
C VAL A 140 -3.02 12.83 8.83
N SER A 141 -3.33 13.15 7.57
CA SER A 141 -3.20 14.48 6.97
C SER A 141 -4.49 15.29 7.13
N HIS A 142 -4.45 16.56 6.68
CA HIS A 142 -5.66 17.39 6.55
C HIS A 142 -6.34 17.24 5.19
N ILE A 143 -5.77 16.44 4.28
CA ILE A 143 -6.33 16.20 2.94
C ILE A 143 -7.68 15.51 3.09
N PRO A 144 -8.74 15.93 2.37
CA PRO A 144 -10.09 15.43 2.56
C PRO A 144 -10.26 14.01 1.99
N PHE A 145 -9.75 13.04 2.73
CA PHE A 145 -9.89 11.62 2.45
C PHE A 145 -11.03 11.05 3.30
N LEU A 146 -12.13 10.64 2.66
CA LEU A 146 -13.41 10.37 3.33
C LEU A 146 -13.35 9.25 4.36
N GLN A 147 -12.56 8.22 4.09
CA GLN A 147 -12.39 7.07 4.98
C GLN A 147 -11.12 6.29 4.63
N PRO A 148 -10.44 5.68 5.62
CA PRO A 148 -9.25 4.88 5.33
C PRO A 148 -9.59 3.57 4.62
N THR A 149 -8.64 3.07 3.85
CA THR A 149 -8.65 1.74 3.25
C THR A 149 -7.59 0.86 3.89
N GLY A 150 -7.91 -0.42 4.09
CA GLY A 150 -6.93 -1.45 4.35
C GLY A 150 -6.59 -2.21 3.07
N SER A 151 -5.43 -2.82 3.04
CA SER A 151 -4.99 -3.66 1.93
C SER A 151 -4.30 -4.92 2.44
N VAL A 152 -4.51 -6.04 1.75
CA VAL A 152 -3.94 -7.34 2.11
C VAL A 152 -3.59 -8.13 0.86
N ARG A 153 -2.61 -9.05 0.98
CA ARG A 153 -2.39 -10.12 0.01
C ARG A 153 -2.84 -11.44 0.60
N VAL A 154 -3.59 -12.21 -0.17
CA VAL A 154 -4.13 -13.52 0.21
C VAL A 154 -3.60 -14.57 -0.75
N GLY A 155 -2.99 -15.61 -0.21
CA GLY A 155 -2.64 -16.84 -0.91
C GLY A 155 -3.55 -17.99 -0.53
N SER A 156 -3.45 -19.11 -1.28
CA SER A 156 -4.10 -20.39 -0.94
C SER A 156 -3.13 -21.53 -1.15
N ILE A 157 -2.74 -22.22 -0.09
CA ILE A 157 -1.77 -23.32 -0.09
C ILE A 157 -2.45 -24.54 0.54
N GLY A 158 -2.52 -25.66 -0.19
CA GLY A 158 -3.16 -26.87 0.30
C GLY A 158 -4.65 -26.70 0.67
N GLY A 159 -5.32 -25.70 0.10
CA GLY A 159 -6.73 -25.37 0.40
C GLY A 159 -6.92 -24.43 1.60
N GLU A 160 -5.86 -24.00 2.26
CA GLU A 160 -5.92 -23.04 3.37
C GLU A 160 -5.51 -21.64 2.91
N PHE A 161 -6.20 -20.60 3.40
CA PHE A 161 -5.84 -19.22 3.10
C PHE A 161 -4.67 -18.74 3.94
N VAL A 162 -3.72 -18.06 3.29
CA VAL A 162 -2.52 -17.50 3.90
C VAL A 162 -2.54 -15.98 3.75
N LEU A 163 -2.39 -15.28 4.89
CA LEU A 163 -2.31 -13.82 4.92
C LEU A 163 -0.87 -13.37 4.69
N MET A 164 -0.66 -12.43 3.77
CA MET A 164 0.64 -11.89 3.43
C MET A 164 1.66 -13.00 3.11
N PRO A 165 1.37 -13.89 2.14
CA PRO A 165 2.27 -14.97 1.77
C PRO A 165 3.61 -14.40 1.28
N ASN A 166 4.71 -15.05 1.67
CA ASN A 166 6.04 -14.71 1.16
C ASN A 166 6.26 -15.24 -0.26
N HIS A 167 7.37 -14.88 -0.90
CA HIS A 167 7.65 -15.26 -2.28
C HIS A 167 7.66 -16.78 -2.50
N LEU A 168 8.23 -17.57 -1.58
CA LEU A 168 8.24 -19.04 -1.69
C LEU A 168 6.82 -19.62 -1.59
N GLN A 169 6.02 -19.08 -0.68
CA GLN A 169 4.63 -19.47 -0.53
C GLN A 169 3.77 -19.12 -1.76
N LEU A 170 4.07 -18.00 -2.42
CA LEU A 170 3.39 -17.61 -3.67
C LEU A 170 3.71 -18.54 -4.84
N GLU A 171 4.91 -19.11 -4.90
CA GLU A 171 5.26 -20.11 -5.94
C GLU A 171 4.39 -21.38 -5.84
N GLU A 172 4.07 -21.80 -4.63
CA GLU A 172 3.23 -22.98 -4.35
C GLU A 172 1.72 -22.67 -4.30
N SER A 173 1.37 -21.39 -4.19
CA SER A 173 0.00 -20.94 -3.99
C SER A 173 -0.86 -21.12 -5.24
N ALA A 174 -2.09 -21.59 -5.05
CA ALA A 174 -3.12 -21.61 -6.09
C ALA A 174 -3.75 -20.23 -6.31
N LEU A 175 -3.54 -19.29 -5.41
CA LEU A 175 -4.09 -17.95 -5.43
C LEU A 175 -3.01 -16.91 -5.08
N ASP A 176 -2.94 -15.83 -5.84
CA ASP A 176 -2.26 -14.58 -5.47
C ASP A 176 -3.26 -13.45 -5.65
N LEU A 177 -3.81 -12.96 -4.55
CA LEU A 177 -4.92 -12.02 -4.57
C LEU A 177 -4.60 -10.81 -3.69
N VAL A 178 -4.44 -9.64 -4.31
CA VAL A 178 -4.34 -8.36 -3.62
C VAL A 178 -5.72 -7.74 -3.51
N LEU A 179 -6.13 -7.45 -2.30
CA LEU A 179 -7.41 -6.84 -1.97
C LEU A 179 -7.21 -5.50 -1.28
N SER A 180 -8.03 -4.53 -1.63
CA SER A 180 -8.15 -3.29 -0.87
C SER A 180 -9.62 -2.92 -0.68
N GLY A 181 -9.94 -2.33 0.45
CA GLY A 181 -11.32 -1.97 0.75
C GLY A 181 -11.46 -1.07 1.96
N THR A 182 -12.69 -0.64 2.18
CA THR A 182 -13.17 0.07 3.35
C THR A 182 -13.73 -0.90 4.38
N ARG A 183 -14.23 -0.43 5.50
CA ARG A 183 -14.91 -1.29 6.51
C ARG A 183 -16.10 -2.06 5.92
N SER A 184 -16.79 -1.51 4.94
CA SER A 184 -18.06 -2.05 4.43
C SER A 184 -17.99 -2.68 3.04
N ALA A 185 -16.92 -2.43 2.27
CA ALA A 185 -16.84 -2.84 0.88
C ALA A 185 -15.40 -3.06 0.41
N ILE A 186 -15.22 -4.00 -0.53
CA ILE A 186 -14.00 -4.13 -1.31
C ILE A 186 -14.03 -3.08 -2.42
N THR A 187 -12.97 -2.29 -2.54
CA THR A 187 -12.81 -1.23 -3.54
C THR A 187 -11.90 -1.62 -4.69
N MET A 188 -11.02 -2.60 -4.48
CA MET A 188 -10.08 -3.08 -5.49
C MET A 188 -9.76 -4.55 -5.27
N ILE A 189 -9.74 -5.28 -6.38
CA ILE A 189 -9.29 -6.67 -6.47
C ILE A 189 -8.31 -6.75 -7.64
N GLU A 190 -7.15 -7.33 -7.40
CA GLU A 190 -6.15 -7.63 -8.43
C GLU A 190 -5.51 -8.98 -8.08
N GLY A 191 -5.42 -9.91 -9.04
CA GLY A 191 -4.82 -11.17 -8.70
C GLY A 191 -4.79 -12.19 -9.83
N PHE A 192 -4.26 -13.34 -9.47
CA PHE A 192 -4.14 -14.51 -10.32
C PHE A 192 -4.60 -15.75 -9.54
N ALA A 193 -5.32 -16.64 -10.21
CA ALA A 193 -5.74 -17.92 -9.64
C ALA A 193 -5.51 -19.06 -10.64
N ARG A 194 -5.12 -20.23 -10.12
CA ARG A 194 -4.95 -21.46 -10.90
C ARG A 194 -6.24 -22.27 -10.83
N GLU A 195 -7.13 -22.08 -11.82
CA GLU A 195 -8.40 -22.86 -11.97
C GLU A 195 -9.22 -22.99 -10.67
N MET A 196 -9.29 -21.89 -9.88
CA MET A 196 -10.03 -21.86 -8.62
C MET A 196 -11.54 -21.74 -8.88
N PRO A 197 -12.40 -22.54 -8.21
CA PRO A 197 -13.85 -22.37 -8.27
C PRO A 197 -14.31 -20.98 -7.79
N GLU A 198 -15.38 -20.44 -8.37
CA GLU A 198 -15.92 -19.12 -7.98
C GLU A 198 -16.30 -19.05 -6.50
N ALA A 199 -16.82 -20.14 -5.92
CA ALA A 199 -17.18 -20.20 -4.51
C ALA A 199 -15.96 -20.01 -3.60
N ASP A 200 -14.84 -20.65 -3.91
CA ASP A 200 -13.59 -20.57 -3.14
C ASP A 200 -12.96 -19.18 -3.30
N MET A 201 -13.06 -18.59 -4.49
CA MET A 201 -12.63 -17.21 -4.73
C MET A 201 -13.44 -16.22 -3.89
N LEU A 202 -14.75 -16.38 -3.82
CA LEU A 202 -15.62 -15.55 -3.00
C LEU A 202 -15.25 -15.68 -1.50
N GLU A 203 -14.99 -16.92 -1.05
CA GLU A 203 -14.55 -17.17 0.32
C GLU A 203 -13.22 -16.48 0.64
N ALA A 204 -12.24 -16.56 -0.29
CA ALA A 204 -10.95 -15.86 -0.17
C ALA A 204 -11.11 -14.33 -0.04
N ILE A 205 -11.99 -13.75 -0.84
CA ILE A 205 -12.28 -12.30 -0.80
C ILE A 205 -12.91 -11.91 0.56
N LEU A 206 -13.91 -12.66 1.01
CA LEU A 206 -14.57 -12.41 2.29
C LEU A 206 -13.62 -12.63 3.49
N TRP A 207 -12.75 -13.63 3.39
CA TRP A 207 -11.72 -13.88 4.40
C TRP A 207 -10.70 -12.72 4.43
N GLY A 208 -10.21 -12.27 3.28
CA GLY A 208 -9.29 -11.14 3.17
C GLY A 208 -9.90 -9.84 3.68
N HIS A 209 -11.21 -9.59 3.47
CA HIS A 209 -11.89 -8.40 3.97
C HIS A 209 -11.88 -8.29 5.50
N LYS A 210 -11.92 -9.40 6.24
CA LYS A 210 -11.79 -9.37 7.70
C LYS A 210 -10.44 -8.78 8.13
N HIS A 211 -9.36 -9.10 7.40
CA HIS A 211 -8.03 -8.58 7.68
C HIS A 211 -7.85 -7.13 7.20
N ILE A 212 -8.55 -6.72 6.13
CA ILE A 212 -8.64 -5.31 5.72
C ILE A 212 -9.20 -4.45 6.86
N VAL A 213 -10.27 -4.89 7.52
CA VAL A 213 -10.84 -4.19 8.67
C VAL A 213 -9.84 -4.05 9.81
N THR A 214 -9.03 -5.10 10.06
CA THR A 214 -7.96 -5.03 11.08
C THR A 214 -6.91 -3.95 10.74
N VAL A 215 -6.53 -3.82 9.47
CA VAL A 215 -5.61 -2.75 9.03
C VAL A 215 -6.23 -1.37 9.21
N ILE A 216 -7.51 -1.20 8.86
CA ILE A 216 -8.24 0.06 9.06
C ILE A 216 -8.26 0.46 10.55
N GLU A 217 -8.52 -0.49 11.46
CA GLU A 217 -8.47 -0.25 12.90
C GLU A 217 -7.11 0.17 13.43
N MET A 218 -6.04 -0.18 12.73
CA MET A 218 -4.69 0.29 13.06
C MET A 218 -4.43 1.71 12.55
N ILE A 219 -5.07 2.10 11.44
CA ILE A 219 -4.93 3.44 10.85
C ILE A 219 -5.70 4.49 11.66
N GLU A 220 -6.91 4.16 12.12
CA GLU A 220 -7.77 5.02 12.95
C GLU A 220 -7.24 5.16 14.39
#